data_e02eb744d888c65165c2166acfc52eea
#
_entry.id   e02eb744d888c65165c2166acfc52eea
#
_cell.length_a   1.000
_cell.length_b   1.000
_cell.length_c   1.000
_cell.angle_alpha   90.00
_cell.angle_beta   90.00
_cell.angle_gamma   90.00
#
_symmetry.space_group_name_H-M   'P 1'
#
loop_
_entity.id
_entity.type
_entity.pdbx_description
1 polymer ?
#
loop_
_entity_poly.entity_id
_entity_poly.type
_entity_poly.pdbx_seq_one_letter_code
_entity_poly.pdbx_strand_id
1 'polypeptide(L)'
;GEMAVTLRSSDSGSFIDFHHGSQVTELLPVSDLPTAMNGKAMHNVQNAMFAVAIAHGLGISFAHIRSGLKSLDCSHADTPGRLDFIDGFAFQVILDYAHNAPEIRAVSAVIGQLDCPGRRIVAFASPGNRSDAHIDNLAAAAAESSCDHYICFRRDDLRGRGPTEVPERLRNGLLSAGIAPENICVVPI
;
A
#
# COMPACT_ATOMS: atom_id res chain seq x y z
N GLY A 1 20.56 21.36 16.23
CA GLY A 1 21.17 20.76 15.04
C GLY A 1 20.08 20.24 14.11
N GLU A 2 20.38 20.09 12.84
CA GLU A 2 19.48 19.50 11.87
C GLU A 2 19.28 18.01 12.18
N MET A 3 18.03 17.53 12.07
CA MET A 3 17.67 16.13 12.33
C MET A 3 17.09 15.53 11.05
N ALA A 4 17.47 14.27 10.75
CA ALA A 4 16.93 13.53 9.63
C ALA A 4 16.82 12.04 9.96
N VAL A 5 15.85 11.37 9.32
CA VAL A 5 15.75 9.90 9.32
C VAL A 5 16.00 9.45 7.89
N THR A 6 16.94 8.53 7.70
CA THR A 6 17.34 8.07 6.37
C THR A 6 17.29 6.55 6.27
N LEU A 7 17.15 6.06 5.04
CA LEU A 7 17.32 4.66 4.70
C LEU A 7 18.73 4.48 4.12
N ARG A 8 19.54 3.66 4.77
CA ARG A 8 20.87 3.27 4.29
C ARG A 8 20.82 1.84 3.78
N SER A 9 21.37 1.61 2.60
CA SER A 9 21.56 0.26 2.03
C SER A 9 23.04 -0.13 2.09
N SER A 10 23.30 -1.39 2.40
CA SER A 10 24.63 -2.00 2.43
C SER A 10 24.56 -3.46 1.97
N ASP A 11 25.69 -4.12 1.85
CA ASP A 11 25.78 -5.56 1.52
C ASP A 11 25.07 -6.45 2.56
N SER A 12 24.97 -5.97 3.81
CA SER A 12 24.28 -6.68 4.90
C SER A 12 22.78 -6.39 4.99
N GLY A 13 22.22 -5.52 4.12
CA GLY A 13 20.82 -5.18 4.07
C GLY A 13 20.54 -3.68 4.18
N SER A 14 19.28 -3.33 4.41
CA SER A 14 18.84 -1.94 4.57
C SER A 14 18.55 -1.62 6.03
N PHE A 15 18.88 -0.40 6.44
CA PHE A 15 18.80 0.07 7.83
C PHE A 15 18.15 1.43 7.90
N ILE A 16 17.37 1.68 8.94
CA ILE A 16 16.85 3.01 9.27
C ILE A 16 17.86 3.66 10.21
N ASP A 17 18.41 4.79 9.78
CA ASP A 17 19.38 5.60 10.54
C ASP A 17 18.76 6.94 10.95
N PHE A 18 19.09 7.40 12.16
CA PHE A 18 18.75 8.74 12.66
C PHE A 18 19.98 9.60 12.71
N HIS A 19 19.90 10.80 12.17
CA HIS A 19 20.95 11.80 12.13
C HIS A 19 20.62 12.98 13.05
N HIS A 20 21.59 13.43 13.83
CA HIS A 20 21.53 14.68 14.58
C HIS A 20 22.86 15.42 14.41
N GLY A 21 22.88 16.42 13.55
CA GLY A 21 24.12 17.07 13.11
C GLY A 21 25.03 16.05 12.42
N SER A 22 26.24 15.88 12.90
CA SER A 22 27.22 14.88 12.40
C SER A 22 27.09 13.49 13.02
N GLN A 23 26.26 13.34 14.05
CA GLN A 23 26.08 12.05 14.72
C GLN A 23 25.04 11.21 13.99
N VAL A 24 25.38 9.94 13.72
CA VAL A 24 24.48 8.95 13.11
C VAL A 24 24.23 7.85 14.13
N THR A 25 22.96 7.52 14.32
CA THR A 25 22.52 6.41 15.18
C THR A 25 21.76 5.41 14.32
N GLU A 26 22.28 4.20 14.14
CA GLU A 26 21.55 3.10 13.54
C GLU A 26 20.40 2.70 14.46
N LEU A 27 19.16 2.79 13.98
CA LEU A 27 17.98 2.45 14.77
C LEU A 27 17.64 0.97 14.67
N LEU A 28 17.38 0.47 13.46
CA LEU A 28 17.08 -0.94 13.26
C LEU A 28 17.29 -1.32 11.79
N PRO A 29 17.60 -2.60 11.52
CA PRO A 29 17.53 -3.13 10.17
C PRO A 29 16.07 -3.23 9.71
N VAL A 30 15.83 -3.06 8.41
CA VAL A 30 14.50 -3.18 7.80
C VAL A 30 13.92 -4.59 7.95
N SER A 31 14.78 -5.61 8.05
CA SER A 31 14.37 -6.99 8.34
C SER A 31 13.70 -7.17 9.71
N ASP A 32 13.97 -6.28 10.67
CA ASP A 32 13.36 -6.30 12.00
C ASP A 32 12.02 -5.53 12.06
N LEU A 33 11.57 -4.98 10.95
CA LEU A 33 10.31 -4.25 10.80
C LEU A 33 9.28 -5.19 10.12
N PRO A 34 8.37 -5.83 10.88
CA PRO A 34 7.45 -6.83 10.31
C PRO A 34 6.58 -6.24 9.20
N THR A 35 6.09 -5.00 9.38
CA THR A 35 5.28 -4.29 8.38
C THR A 35 6.01 -4.01 7.07
N ALA A 36 7.34 -4.05 7.05
CA ALA A 36 8.14 -3.90 5.83
C ALA A 36 8.20 -5.17 4.98
N MET A 37 7.77 -6.33 5.51
CA MET A 37 7.78 -7.62 4.80
C MET A 37 9.15 -7.93 4.17
N ASN A 38 10.21 -7.83 4.96
CA ASN A 38 11.60 -7.94 4.51
C ASN A 38 11.97 -6.93 3.39
N GLY A 39 11.45 -5.72 3.45
CA GLY A 39 11.70 -4.65 2.49
C GLY A 39 10.82 -4.67 1.24
N LYS A 40 9.91 -5.64 1.09
CA LYS A 40 8.95 -5.67 -0.02
C LYS A 40 7.95 -4.51 0.06
N ALA A 41 7.53 -4.15 1.26
CA ALA A 41 6.61 -3.04 1.52
C ALA A 41 7.38 -1.74 1.79
N MET A 42 8.04 -1.18 0.77
CA MET A 42 8.87 0.03 0.91
C MET A 42 8.09 1.24 1.45
N HIS A 43 6.81 1.37 1.13
CA HIS A 43 5.95 2.43 1.69
C HIS A 43 5.80 2.30 3.21
N ASN A 44 5.80 1.09 3.78
CA ASN A 44 5.79 0.89 5.23
C ASN A 44 7.15 1.20 5.87
N VAL A 45 8.26 1.00 5.16
CA VAL A 45 9.58 1.50 5.60
C VAL A 45 9.54 3.03 5.70
N GLN A 46 9.00 3.71 4.71
CA GLN A 46 8.85 5.17 4.73
C GLN A 46 7.93 5.63 5.88
N ASN A 47 6.80 4.95 6.09
CA ASN A 47 5.90 5.24 7.21
C ASN A 47 6.62 5.07 8.57
N ALA A 48 7.43 4.03 8.73
CA ALA A 48 8.23 3.82 9.93
C ALA A 48 9.25 4.94 10.13
N MET A 49 9.90 5.43 9.07
CA MET A 49 10.82 6.57 9.15
C MET A 49 10.11 7.85 9.62
N PHE A 50 8.89 8.12 9.12
CA PHE A 50 8.06 9.22 9.62
C PHE A 50 7.68 9.03 11.09
N ALA A 51 7.29 7.81 11.47
CA ALA A 51 6.96 7.50 12.86
C ALA A 51 8.16 7.72 13.80
N VAL A 52 9.38 7.33 13.39
CA VAL A 52 10.62 7.62 14.11
C VAL A 52 10.80 9.12 14.32
N ALA A 53 10.69 9.92 13.26
CA ALA A 53 10.88 11.37 13.34
C ALA A 53 9.88 12.02 14.28
N ILE A 54 8.60 11.66 14.20
CA ILE A 54 7.52 12.19 15.04
C ILE A 54 7.72 11.76 16.49
N ALA A 55 7.95 10.48 16.76
CA ALA A 55 8.10 9.94 18.10
C ALA A 55 9.33 10.53 18.81
N HIS A 56 10.46 10.67 18.10
CA HIS A 56 11.65 11.32 18.64
C HIS A 56 11.38 12.81 18.95
N GLY A 57 10.67 13.52 18.04
CA GLY A 57 10.28 14.91 18.27
C GLY A 57 9.37 15.10 19.51
N LEU A 58 8.61 14.06 19.87
CA LEU A 58 7.80 14.01 21.10
C LEU A 58 8.59 13.57 22.34
N GLY A 59 9.91 13.34 22.24
CA GLY A 59 10.76 12.96 23.35
C GLY A 59 10.73 11.46 23.70
N ILE A 60 10.18 10.60 22.83
CA ILE A 60 10.20 9.15 23.05
C ILE A 60 11.60 8.61 22.80
N SER A 61 12.09 7.77 23.71
CA SER A 61 13.43 7.20 23.61
C SER A 61 13.55 6.21 22.43
N PHE A 62 14.73 6.11 21.83
CA PHE A 62 15.00 5.15 20.75
C PHE A 62 14.72 3.69 21.13
N ALA A 63 14.89 3.34 22.42
CA ALA A 63 14.55 2.00 22.90
C ALA A 63 13.04 1.71 22.75
N HIS A 64 12.18 2.65 23.15
CA HIS A 64 10.73 2.51 22.99
C HIS A 64 10.30 2.58 21.53
N ILE A 65 10.90 3.46 20.72
CA ILE A 65 10.65 3.55 19.27
C ILE A 65 10.95 2.20 18.59
N ARG A 66 12.13 1.62 18.85
CA ARG A 66 12.49 0.30 18.31
C ARG A 66 11.51 -0.79 18.73
N SER A 67 11.16 -0.81 20.03
CA SER A 67 10.20 -1.80 20.54
C SER A 67 8.84 -1.70 19.85
N GLY A 68 8.31 -0.49 19.69
CA GLY A 68 7.04 -0.26 19.00
C GLY A 68 7.08 -0.68 17.53
N LEU A 69 8.15 -0.32 16.81
CA LEU A 69 8.30 -0.68 15.40
C LEU A 69 8.40 -2.21 15.17
N LYS A 70 9.06 -2.91 16.10
CA LYS A 70 9.21 -4.38 16.04
C LYS A 70 7.95 -5.15 16.43
N SER A 71 7.06 -4.53 17.20
CA SER A 71 5.83 -5.17 17.68
C SER A 71 4.64 -5.03 16.74
N LEU A 72 4.70 -4.11 15.76
CA LEU A 72 3.62 -3.86 14.81
C LEU A 72 3.76 -4.77 13.57
N ASP A 73 2.68 -5.42 13.19
CA ASP A 73 2.69 -6.35 12.09
C ASP A 73 1.55 -6.05 11.07
N CYS A 74 1.56 -6.70 9.90
CA CYS A 74 0.52 -6.60 8.85
C CYS A 74 -0.61 -7.60 9.11
N SER A 75 -1.17 -7.59 10.33
CA SER A 75 -2.30 -8.43 10.71
C SER A 75 -3.59 -7.62 10.82
N HIS A 76 -4.73 -8.29 10.72
CA HIS A 76 -6.03 -7.65 10.93
C HIS A 76 -6.18 -7.02 12.33
N ALA A 77 -5.48 -7.57 13.33
CA ALA A 77 -5.50 -7.06 14.69
C ALA A 77 -4.74 -5.72 14.81
N ASP A 78 -3.58 -5.62 14.16
CA ASP A 78 -2.67 -4.47 14.31
C ASP A 78 -2.92 -3.38 13.26
N THR A 79 -3.14 -3.78 12.01
CA THR A 79 -3.26 -2.86 10.87
C THR A 79 -4.46 -3.20 9.96
N PRO A 80 -5.70 -3.17 10.47
CA PRO A 80 -6.87 -3.55 9.69
C PRO A 80 -6.99 -2.71 8.41
N GLY A 81 -7.07 -3.40 7.26
CA GLY A 81 -7.14 -2.75 5.95
C GLY A 81 -5.85 -2.05 5.50
N ARG A 82 -4.68 -2.45 5.98
CA ARG A 82 -3.36 -1.97 5.57
C ARG A 82 -2.43 -3.13 5.27
N LEU A 83 -2.38 -3.60 4.03
CA LEU A 83 -1.77 -4.88 3.64
C LEU A 83 -2.23 -6.01 4.57
N ASP A 84 -3.49 -6.04 4.86
CA ASP A 84 -4.11 -6.93 5.82
C ASP A 84 -4.33 -8.30 5.17
N PHE A 85 -3.59 -9.29 5.62
CA PHE A 85 -3.66 -10.66 5.14
C PHE A 85 -4.78 -11.40 5.88
N ILE A 86 -5.87 -11.71 5.19
CA ILE A 86 -7.05 -12.34 5.76
C ILE A 86 -7.00 -13.84 5.50
N ASP A 87 -7.00 -14.61 6.57
CA ASP A 87 -7.00 -16.06 6.56
C ASP A 87 -8.42 -16.66 6.43
N GLY A 88 -8.50 -17.99 6.24
CA GLY A 88 -9.74 -18.74 6.25
C GLY A 88 -10.35 -19.01 4.87
N PHE A 89 -9.69 -18.60 3.79
CA PHE A 89 -10.10 -18.91 2.42
C PHE A 89 -9.16 -19.93 1.75
N ALA A 90 -9.64 -20.58 0.68
CA ALA A 90 -8.82 -21.47 -0.14
C ALA A 90 -7.82 -20.71 -1.04
N PHE A 91 -7.83 -19.39 -0.99
CA PHE A 91 -6.96 -18.46 -1.71
C PHE A 91 -6.52 -17.35 -0.76
N GLN A 92 -5.41 -16.69 -1.07
CA GLN A 92 -4.93 -15.57 -0.29
C GLN A 92 -5.78 -14.33 -0.54
N VAL A 93 -6.21 -13.68 0.53
CA VAL A 93 -6.92 -12.39 0.48
C VAL A 93 -6.05 -11.33 1.13
N ILE A 94 -5.88 -10.19 0.43
CA ILE A 94 -5.19 -9.01 0.96
C ILE A 94 -6.17 -7.85 0.87
N LEU A 95 -6.46 -7.23 2.01
CA LEU A 95 -7.29 -6.04 2.09
C LEU A 95 -6.40 -4.82 2.32
N ASP A 96 -6.58 -3.79 1.47
CA ASP A 96 -5.88 -2.53 1.63
C ASP A 96 -6.82 -1.34 1.36
N TYR A 97 -6.58 -0.24 2.05
CA TYR A 97 -7.37 1.00 1.92
C TYR A 97 -6.93 1.88 0.75
N ALA A 98 -5.99 1.43 -0.06
CA ALA A 98 -5.48 2.17 -1.20
C ALA A 98 -6.62 2.74 -2.08
N HIS A 99 -6.61 4.05 -2.31
CA HIS A 99 -7.69 4.76 -3.01
C HIS A 99 -7.19 5.87 -3.95
N ASN A 100 -5.89 5.93 -4.17
CA ASN A 100 -5.24 6.82 -5.14
C ASN A 100 -4.14 6.07 -5.90
N ALA A 101 -3.71 6.62 -7.04
CA ALA A 101 -2.75 5.96 -7.92
C ALA A 101 -1.40 5.61 -7.25
N PRO A 102 -0.76 6.48 -6.47
CA PRO A 102 0.47 6.12 -5.75
C PRO A 102 0.30 4.95 -4.78
N GLU A 103 -0.81 4.90 -4.04
CA GLU A 103 -1.09 3.81 -3.10
C GLU A 103 -1.33 2.49 -3.83
N ILE A 104 -2.12 2.49 -4.92
CA ILE A 104 -2.33 1.29 -5.76
C ILE A 104 -0.99 0.76 -6.28
N ARG A 105 -0.11 1.64 -6.79
CA ARG A 105 1.23 1.24 -7.23
C ARG A 105 2.07 0.64 -6.10
N ALA A 106 2.01 1.23 -4.91
CA ALA A 106 2.75 0.75 -3.74
C ALA A 106 2.29 -0.66 -3.32
N VAL A 107 0.97 -0.89 -3.24
CA VAL A 107 0.40 -2.21 -2.93
C VAL A 107 0.71 -3.22 -4.05
N SER A 108 0.57 -2.83 -5.31
CA SER A 108 0.87 -3.67 -6.47
C SER A 108 2.33 -4.12 -6.49
N ALA A 109 3.26 -3.23 -6.12
CA ALA A 109 4.68 -3.56 -6.02
C ALA A 109 4.96 -4.63 -4.96
N VAL A 110 4.23 -4.63 -3.84
CA VAL A 110 4.31 -5.69 -2.83
C VAL A 110 3.75 -6.99 -3.37
N ILE A 111 2.54 -6.96 -3.91
CA ILE A 111 1.83 -8.14 -4.45
C ILE A 111 2.64 -8.78 -5.58
N GLY A 112 3.29 -7.98 -6.41
CA GLY A 112 4.18 -8.46 -7.48
C GLY A 112 5.39 -9.29 -6.99
N GLN A 113 5.81 -9.09 -5.74
CA GLN A 113 6.92 -9.80 -5.10
C GLN A 113 6.46 -11.02 -4.26
N LEU A 114 5.16 -11.24 -4.12
CA LEU A 114 4.64 -12.42 -3.45
C LEU A 114 4.63 -13.61 -4.40
N ASP A 115 4.92 -14.79 -3.87
CA ASP A 115 4.74 -16.03 -4.61
C ASP A 115 3.24 -16.28 -4.83
N CYS A 116 2.85 -16.44 -6.10
CA CYS A 116 1.46 -16.67 -6.47
C CYS A 116 1.41 -17.67 -7.64
N PRO A 117 1.19 -18.96 -7.35
CA PRO A 117 1.11 -19.99 -8.39
C PRO A 117 -0.18 -19.91 -9.21
N GLY A 118 -1.20 -19.17 -8.72
CA GLY A 118 -2.49 -18.99 -9.34
C GLY A 118 -2.66 -17.63 -10.01
N ARG A 119 -3.92 -17.26 -10.23
CA ARG A 119 -4.30 -15.96 -10.80
C ARG A 119 -4.33 -14.87 -9.72
N ARG A 120 -3.96 -13.66 -10.12
CA ARG A 120 -4.12 -12.44 -9.33
C ARG A 120 -5.36 -11.68 -9.76
N ILE A 121 -6.25 -11.42 -8.82
CA ILE A 121 -7.49 -10.68 -9.04
C ILE A 121 -7.45 -9.44 -8.17
N VAL A 122 -7.73 -8.27 -8.74
CA VAL A 122 -7.88 -7.04 -7.99
C VAL A 122 -9.33 -6.56 -8.05
N ALA A 123 -9.92 -6.27 -6.88
CA ALA A 123 -11.21 -5.59 -6.77
C ALA A 123 -10.95 -4.19 -6.20
N PHE A 124 -11.40 -3.14 -6.89
CA PHE A 124 -11.16 -1.78 -6.47
C PHE A 124 -12.28 -0.82 -6.86
N ALA A 125 -12.36 0.30 -6.14
CA ALA A 125 -13.36 1.34 -6.34
C ALA A 125 -12.76 2.71 -6.08
N SER A 126 -13.44 3.76 -6.53
CA SER A 126 -13.12 5.13 -6.20
C SER A 126 -14.29 5.83 -5.49
N PRO A 127 -14.04 6.73 -4.53
CA PRO A 127 -15.09 7.62 -4.01
C PRO A 127 -15.64 8.52 -5.11
N GLY A 128 -16.97 8.69 -5.16
CA GLY A 128 -17.65 9.47 -6.21
C GLY A 128 -17.32 10.97 -6.21
N ASN A 129 -16.85 11.54 -5.10
CA ASN A 129 -16.43 12.94 -5.02
C ASN A 129 -15.01 13.20 -5.56
N ARG A 130 -14.38 12.23 -6.17
CA ARG A 130 -13.09 12.42 -6.86
C ARG A 130 -13.30 12.97 -8.26
N SER A 131 -12.34 13.76 -8.75
CA SER A 131 -12.36 14.22 -10.14
C SER A 131 -12.22 13.06 -11.11
N ASP A 132 -12.69 13.25 -12.33
CA ASP A 132 -12.55 12.28 -13.40
C ASP A 132 -11.10 11.88 -13.64
N ALA A 133 -10.19 12.85 -13.67
CA ALA A 133 -8.77 12.60 -13.83
C ALA A 133 -8.18 11.73 -12.69
N HIS A 134 -8.70 11.87 -11.45
CA HIS A 134 -8.28 11.03 -10.34
C HIS A 134 -8.72 9.57 -10.54
N ILE A 135 -9.97 9.36 -11.01
CA ILE A 135 -10.52 8.02 -11.26
C ILE A 135 -9.77 7.35 -12.42
N ASP A 136 -9.47 8.11 -13.48
CA ASP A 136 -8.71 7.62 -14.63
C ASP A 136 -7.28 7.22 -14.23
N ASN A 137 -6.61 8.05 -13.43
CA ASN A 137 -5.27 7.75 -12.92
C ASN A 137 -5.26 6.52 -12.00
N LEU A 138 -6.34 6.31 -11.22
CA LEU A 138 -6.49 5.12 -10.38
C LEU A 138 -6.60 3.86 -11.25
N ALA A 139 -7.42 3.90 -12.31
CA ALA A 139 -7.57 2.79 -13.25
C ALA A 139 -6.25 2.47 -13.99
N ALA A 140 -5.53 3.51 -14.43
CA ALA A 140 -4.21 3.35 -15.05
C ALA A 140 -3.21 2.69 -14.09
N ALA A 141 -3.15 3.12 -12.83
CA ALA A 141 -2.30 2.51 -11.82
C ALA A 141 -2.67 1.05 -11.53
N ALA A 142 -3.98 0.72 -11.51
CA ALA A 142 -4.44 -0.65 -11.37
C ALA A 142 -4.01 -1.52 -12.56
N ALA A 143 -4.07 -1.00 -13.79
CA ALA A 143 -3.62 -1.72 -14.98
C ALA A 143 -2.12 -2.06 -14.94
N GLU A 144 -1.29 -1.20 -14.32
CA GLU A 144 0.15 -1.46 -14.12
C GLU A 144 0.42 -2.64 -13.16
N SER A 145 -0.57 -3.08 -12.37
CA SER A 145 -0.41 -4.15 -11.38
C SER A 145 -0.17 -5.54 -11.96
N SER A 146 -0.34 -5.71 -13.26
CA SER A 146 -0.22 -7.01 -13.95
C SER A 146 -1.10 -8.11 -13.32
N CYS A 147 -2.32 -7.75 -12.90
CA CYS A 147 -3.32 -8.70 -12.46
C CYS A 147 -3.98 -9.39 -13.65
N ASP A 148 -4.46 -10.62 -13.43
CA ASP A 148 -5.15 -11.41 -14.46
C ASP A 148 -6.61 -11.01 -14.61
N HIS A 149 -7.21 -10.41 -13.58
CA HIS A 149 -8.61 -9.98 -13.61
C HIS A 149 -8.86 -8.77 -12.72
N TYR A 150 -9.77 -7.90 -13.18
CA TYR A 150 -10.07 -6.61 -12.56
C TYR A 150 -11.57 -6.50 -12.27
N ILE A 151 -11.94 -6.22 -11.04
CA ILE A 151 -13.32 -6.03 -10.60
C ILE A 151 -13.51 -4.56 -10.23
N CYS A 152 -14.27 -3.82 -11.03
CA CYS A 152 -14.66 -2.44 -10.79
C CYS A 152 -15.99 -2.43 -10.05
N PHE A 153 -16.01 -2.08 -8.76
CA PHE A 153 -17.25 -2.11 -7.99
C PHE A 153 -17.69 -0.72 -7.54
N ARG A 154 -19.00 -0.63 -7.27
CA ARG A 154 -19.61 0.59 -6.72
C ARG A 154 -19.42 0.66 -5.21
N ARG A 155 -19.17 1.85 -4.69
CA ARG A 155 -19.31 2.12 -3.26
C ARG A 155 -20.75 2.49 -2.92
N ASP A 156 -21.20 2.20 -1.72
CA ASP A 156 -22.56 2.53 -1.25
C ASP A 156 -22.83 4.05 -1.26
N ASP A 157 -21.85 4.84 -0.83
CA ASP A 157 -21.91 6.29 -0.88
C ASP A 157 -21.48 6.82 -2.25
N LEU A 158 -22.46 7.18 -3.08
CA LEU A 158 -22.25 7.66 -4.46
C LEU A 158 -21.70 9.09 -4.53
N ARG A 159 -21.84 9.89 -3.48
CA ARG A 159 -21.35 11.28 -3.41
C ARG A 159 -21.70 12.14 -4.62
N GLY A 160 -22.95 12.02 -5.09
CA GLY A 160 -23.49 12.82 -6.19
C GLY A 160 -23.31 12.26 -7.59
N ARG A 161 -22.67 11.10 -7.76
CA ARG A 161 -22.58 10.42 -9.08
C ARG A 161 -23.66 9.37 -9.27
N GLY A 162 -23.91 9.00 -10.51
CA GLY A 162 -24.81 7.88 -10.83
C GLY A 162 -24.26 6.52 -10.36
N PRO A 163 -25.13 5.53 -10.15
CA PRO A 163 -24.76 4.25 -9.54
C PRO A 163 -23.75 3.43 -10.36
N THR A 164 -23.69 3.61 -11.66
CA THR A 164 -22.74 2.91 -12.54
C THR A 164 -21.59 3.79 -13.02
N GLU A 165 -21.65 5.10 -12.75
CA GLU A 165 -20.73 6.08 -13.36
C GLU A 165 -19.26 5.83 -12.98
N VAL A 166 -18.97 5.61 -11.70
CA VAL A 166 -17.59 5.36 -11.26
C VAL A 166 -17.08 4.00 -11.72
N PRO A 167 -17.82 2.87 -11.53
CA PRO A 167 -17.37 1.57 -12.03
C PRO A 167 -17.14 1.52 -13.54
N GLU A 168 -18.03 2.14 -14.33
CA GLU A 168 -17.87 2.20 -15.78
C GLU A 168 -16.68 3.07 -16.19
N ARG A 169 -16.42 4.16 -15.46
CA ARG A 169 -15.25 4.97 -15.71
C ARG A 169 -13.95 4.23 -15.40
N LEU A 170 -13.90 3.49 -14.31
CA LEU A 170 -12.76 2.62 -13.99
C LEU A 170 -12.55 1.58 -15.07
N ARG A 171 -13.62 0.93 -15.54
CA ARG A 171 -13.56 -0.01 -16.67
C ARG A 171 -12.99 0.64 -17.93
N ASN A 172 -13.48 1.83 -18.29
CA ASN A 172 -13.01 2.53 -19.48
C ASN A 172 -11.53 2.93 -19.36
N GLY A 173 -11.07 3.31 -18.16
CA GLY A 173 -9.66 3.56 -17.88
C GLY A 173 -8.80 2.32 -18.06
N LEU A 174 -9.24 1.15 -17.58
CA LEU A 174 -8.56 -0.14 -17.79
C LEU A 174 -8.49 -0.51 -19.28
N LEU A 175 -9.59 -0.35 -20.02
CA LEU A 175 -9.61 -0.60 -21.48
C LEU A 175 -8.63 0.34 -22.21
N SER A 176 -8.59 1.61 -21.83
CA SER A 176 -7.67 2.60 -22.41
C SER A 176 -6.20 2.27 -22.11
N ALA A 177 -5.94 1.60 -21.00
CA ALA A 177 -4.62 1.09 -20.62
C ALA A 177 -4.28 -0.27 -21.25
N GLY A 178 -5.16 -0.83 -22.12
CA GLY A 178 -4.90 -2.04 -22.87
C GLY A 178 -5.32 -3.35 -22.20
N ILE A 179 -6.06 -3.30 -21.09
CA ILE A 179 -6.62 -4.50 -20.46
C ILE A 179 -7.76 -5.04 -21.31
N ALA A 180 -7.73 -6.35 -21.62
CA ALA A 180 -8.73 -7.00 -22.44
C ALA A 180 -10.12 -7.01 -21.74
N PRO A 181 -11.22 -6.77 -22.49
CA PRO A 181 -12.57 -6.66 -21.91
C PRO A 181 -13.01 -7.87 -21.08
N GLU A 182 -12.61 -9.07 -21.48
CA GLU A 182 -12.90 -10.33 -20.79
C GLU A 182 -12.24 -10.45 -19.40
N ASN A 183 -11.21 -9.64 -19.16
CA ASN A 183 -10.52 -9.57 -17.88
C ASN A 183 -11.08 -8.48 -16.95
N ILE A 184 -12.18 -7.82 -17.34
CA ILE A 184 -12.77 -6.75 -16.55
C ILE A 184 -14.21 -7.07 -16.21
N CYS A 185 -14.54 -7.05 -14.93
CA CYS A 185 -15.91 -7.19 -14.43
C CYS A 185 -16.36 -5.87 -13.78
N VAL A 186 -17.59 -5.44 -14.08
CA VAL A 186 -18.25 -4.31 -13.42
C VAL A 186 -19.33 -4.84 -12.50
N VAL A 187 -19.26 -4.46 -11.23
CA VAL A 187 -20.22 -4.87 -10.20
C VAL A 187 -20.98 -3.63 -9.70
N PRO A 188 -22.19 -3.39 -10.19
CA PRO A 188 -22.97 -2.20 -9.87
C PRO A 188 -23.86 -2.38 -8.62
N ILE A 189 -23.37 -3.04 -7.59
CA ILE A 189 -24.15 -3.38 -6.38
C ILE A 189 -24.45 -2.14 -5.55
#